data_8cb0552371437cdb98e4db2b45dcdfca
#
_entry.id   8cb0552371437cdb98e4db2b45dcdfca
#
_cell.length_a   1.000
_cell.length_b   1.000
_cell.length_c   1.000
_cell.angle_alpha   90.00
_cell.angle_beta   90.00
_cell.angle_gamma   90.00
#
_symmetry.space_group_name_H-M   'P 1'
#
loop_
_entity.id
_entity.type
_entity.pdbx_description
1 polymer ?
#
loop_
_entity_poly.entity_id
_entity_poly.type
_entity_poly.pdbx_seq_one_letter_code
_entity_poly.pdbx_strand_id
1 'polypeptide(L)' 'MNRISVFYEHMAEAMKQENITLDEVCAAVKRFGFDGVELDANRIKNEGDVILPALQKAGLCVNGIYNFFDFIHFFVF' A
#
# COMPACT_ATOMS: atom_id res chain seq x y z
N MET A 1 8.33 8.20 18.00
CA MET A 1 7.71 6.93 17.59
C MET A 1 7.94 6.69 16.11
N ASN A 2 8.47 5.54 15.77
CA ASN A 2 8.74 5.21 14.37
C ASN A 2 7.46 4.70 13.71
N ARG A 3 7.17 5.26 12.54
CA ARG A 3 6.06 4.74 11.73
C ARG A 3 6.56 3.56 10.92
N ILE A 4 5.74 2.54 10.86
CA ILE A 4 6.04 1.32 10.10
C ILE A 4 5.09 1.26 8.91
N SER A 5 5.68 1.18 7.72
CA SER A 5 4.92 1.16 6.46
C SER A 5 5.08 -0.17 5.76
N VAL A 6 4.06 -0.49 4.96
CA VAL A 6 4.11 -1.63 4.05
C VAL A 6 3.92 -1.12 2.62
N PHE A 7 4.57 -1.75 1.67
CA PHE A 7 4.33 -1.44 0.26
C PHE A 7 3.01 -2.03 -0.19
N TYR A 8 2.21 -1.24 -0.89
CA TYR A 8 0.92 -1.70 -1.38
C TYR A 8 1.05 -2.94 -2.26
N GLU A 9 2.15 -3.06 -2.99
CA GLU A 9 2.36 -4.23 -3.86
C GLU A 9 2.37 -5.53 -3.06
N HIS A 10 2.88 -5.50 -1.83
CA HIS A 10 2.84 -6.67 -0.96
C HIS A 10 1.41 -6.96 -0.50
N MET A 11 0.62 -5.92 -0.26
CA MET A 11 -0.80 -6.09 0.08
C MET A 11 -1.57 -6.70 -1.08
N ALA A 12 -1.31 -6.21 -2.30
CA ALA A 12 -1.96 -6.72 -3.49
C ALA A 12 -1.63 -8.20 -3.71
N GLU A 13 -0.38 -8.58 -3.48
CA GLU A 13 0.04 -9.97 -3.58
C GLU A 13 -0.68 -10.84 -2.54
N ALA A 14 -0.79 -10.35 -1.31
CA ALA A 14 -1.49 -11.08 -0.26
C ALA A 14 -2.97 -11.28 -0.60
N MET A 15 -3.62 -10.24 -1.14
CA MET A 15 -5.01 -10.36 -1.57
C MET A 15 -5.19 -11.48 -2.59
N LYS A 16 -4.25 -11.56 -3.53
CA LYS A 16 -4.29 -12.56 -4.60
C LYS A 16 -4.04 -13.96 -4.05
N GLN A 17 -3.02 -14.10 -3.20
CA GLN A 17 -2.64 -15.41 -2.67
C GLN A 17 -3.67 -15.96 -1.68
N GLU A 18 -4.21 -15.09 -0.83
CA GLU A 18 -5.14 -15.51 0.22
C GLU A 18 -6.61 -15.36 -0.17
N ASN A 19 -6.86 -14.80 -1.36
CA ASN A 19 -8.21 -14.57 -1.87
C ASN A 19 -9.05 -13.74 -0.90
N ILE A 20 -8.47 -12.64 -0.41
CA ILE A 20 -9.14 -11.73 0.51
C ILE A 20 -9.37 -10.37 -0.15
N THR A 21 -10.29 -9.61 0.42
CA THR A 21 -10.66 -8.30 -0.11
C THR A 21 -9.68 -7.22 0.33
N LEU A 22 -9.76 -6.06 -0.33
CA LEU A 22 -8.96 -4.90 0.03
C LEU A 22 -9.22 -4.48 1.49
N ASP A 23 -10.49 -4.44 1.90
CA ASP A 23 -10.82 -4.09 3.28
C ASP A 23 -10.22 -5.09 4.26
N GLU A 24 -10.24 -6.37 3.93
CA GLU A 24 -9.68 -7.41 4.78
C GLU A 24 -8.17 -7.29 4.92
N VAL A 25 -7.47 -7.03 3.83
CA VAL A 25 -6.01 -6.88 3.89
C VAL A 25 -5.62 -5.62 4.63
N CYS A 26 -6.37 -4.53 4.46
CA CYS A 26 -6.11 -3.29 5.19
C CYS A 26 -6.28 -3.49 6.70
N ALA A 27 -7.34 -4.20 7.10
CA ALA A 27 -7.58 -4.50 8.51
C ALA A 27 -6.46 -5.37 9.08
N ALA A 28 -5.98 -6.34 8.32
CA ALA A 28 -4.90 -7.20 8.76
C ALA A 28 -3.60 -6.42 8.93
N VAL A 29 -3.27 -5.55 7.98
CA VAL A 29 -2.08 -4.71 8.02
C VAL A 29 -2.10 -3.84 9.28
N LYS A 30 -3.23 -3.20 9.55
CA LYS A 30 -3.37 -2.36 10.76
C LYS A 30 -3.21 -3.20 12.03
N ARG A 31 -3.81 -4.37 12.04
CA ARG A 31 -3.76 -5.28 13.20
C ARG A 31 -2.33 -5.75 13.50
N PHE A 32 -1.50 -5.91 12.45
CA PHE A 32 -0.10 -6.29 12.62
C PHE A 32 0.80 -5.14 13.07
N GLY A 33 0.26 -3.95 13.23
CA GLY A 33 1.00 -2.83 13.78
C GLY A 33 1.56 -1.86 12.75
N PHE A 34 1.20 -2.00 11.49
CA PHE A 34 1.59 -1.03 10.48
C PHE A 34 0.74 0.23 10.59
N ASP A 35 1.38 1.37 10.39
CA ASP A 35 0.70 2.66 10.47
C ASP A 35 0.32 3.21 9.11
N GLY A 36 1.01 2.81 8.07
CA GLY A 36 0.78 3.38 6.77
C GLY A 36 1.19 2.47 5.63
N VAL A 37 0.96 2.97 4.44
CA VAL A 37 1.18 2.25 3.19
C VAL A 37 1.94 3.15 2.24
N GLU A 38 2.87 2.56 1.50
CA GLU A 38 3.58 3.26 0.44
C GLU A 38 3.02 2.81 -0.89
N LEU A 39 2.68 3.80 -1.72
CA LEU A 39 1.95 3.57 -2.97
C LEU A 39 2.76 4.02 -4.17
N ASP A 40 2.69 3.22 -5.22
CA ASP A 40 3.19 3.61 -6.52
C ASP A 40 2.27 4.69 -7.11
N ALA A 41 2.88 5.73 -7.68
CA ALA A 41 2.14 6.85 -8.25
C ALA A 41 1.14 6.42 -9.32
N ASN A 42 1.50 5.44 -10.14
CA ASN A 42 0.59 4.91 -11.17
C ASN A 42 -0.60 4.18 -10.55
N ARG A 43 -0.37 3.51 -9.43
CA ARG A 43 -1.44 2.82 -8.72
C ARG A 43 -2.47 3.83 -8.20
N ILE A 44 -1.99 4.94 -7.65
CA ILE A 44 -2.88 6.00 -7.17
C ILE A 44 -3.68 6.59 -8.33
N LYS A 45 -3.03 6.82 -9.46
CA LYS A 45 -3.68 7.37 -10.63
C LYS A 45 -4.81 6.47 -11.13
N ASN A 46 -4.58 5.18 -11.14
CA ASN A 46 -5.53 4.21 -11.72
C ASN A 46 -6.57 3.72 -10.72
N GLU A 47 -6.20 3.58 -9.45
CA GLU A 47 -7.04 2.93 -8.44
C GLU A 47 -7.17 3.73 -7.15
N GLY A 48 -6.69 4.97 -7.12
CA GLY A 48 -6.70 5.77 -5.90
C GLY A 48 -8.08 5.99 -5.32
N ASP A 49 -9.10 6.10 -6.17
CA ASP A 49 -10.48 6.30 -5.73
C ASP A 49 -11.03 5.08 -4.99
N VAL A 50 -10.41 3.93 -5.13
CA VAL A 50 -10.77 2.70 -4.41
C VAL A 50 -9.85 2.49 -3.21
N ILE A 51 -8.54 2.68 -3.41
CA ILE A 51 -7.53 2.37 -2.41
C ILE A 51 -7.54 3.37 -1.25
N LEU A 52 -7.59 4.67 -1.57
CA LEU A 52 -7.46 5.70 -0.53
C LEU A 52 -8.59 5.65 0.51
N PRO A 53 -9.85 5.50 0.11
CA PRO A 53 -10.92 5.35 1.11
C PRO A 53 -10.76 4.09 1.96
N ALA A 54 -10.28 2.99 1.37
CA ALA A 54 -10.08 1.75 2.10
C ALA A 54 -8.99 1.89 3.17
N LEU A 55 -7.90 2.57 2.83
CA LEU A 55 -6.84 2.86 3.79
C LEU A 55 -7.36 3.74 4.93
N GLN A 56 -8.08 4.79 4.59
CA GLN A 56 -8.63 5.70 5.57
C GLN A 56 -9.58 4.99 6.53
N LYS A 57 -10.44 4.14 5.99
CA LYS A 57 -11.39 3.36 6.79
C LYS A 57 -10.67 2.46 7.80
N ALA A 58 -9.53 1.90 7.43
CA ALA A 58 -8.75 1.03 8.29
C ALA A 58 -7.83 1.80 9.25
N GLY A 59 -7.75 3.12 9.12
CA GLY A 59 -6.86 3.92 9.95
C GLY A 59 -5.41 3.92 9.49
N LEU A 60 -5.18 3.62 8.22
CA LEU A 60 -3.84 3.62 7.63
C LEU A 60 -3.60 4.93 6.90
N CYS A 61 -2.38 5.44 7.00
CA CYS A 61 -1.96 6.65 6.28
C CYS A 61 -1.19 6.28 5.02
N VAL A 62 -1.13 7.21 4.07
CA VAL A 62 -0.18 7.09 2.97
C VAL A 62 1.13 7.72 3.45
N ASN A 63 2.14 6.89 3.70
CA ASN A 63 3.42 7.36 4.22
C ASN A 63 4.40 7.75 3.12
N GLY A 64 4.20 7.25 1.91
CA GLY A 64 5.08 7.60 0.82
C GLY A 64 4.45 7.27 -0.52
N ILE A 65 4.85 8.04 -1.52
CA ILE A 65 4.44 7.83 -2.90
C ILE A 65 5.72 7.72 -3.71
N TYR A 66 5.84 6.69 -4.52
CA TYR A 66 7.02 6.48 -5.33
C TYR A 66 6.64 6.22 -6.78
N ASN A 67 7.60 6.41 -7.67
CA ASN A 67 7.45 6.06 -9.07
C ASN A 67 8.29 4.83 -9.33
N PHE A 68 7.63 3.73 -9.69
CA PHE A 68 8.31 2.45 -9.87
C PHE A 68 9.39 2.51 -10.96
N PHE A 69 9.12 3.24 -12.04
CA PHE A 69 10.11 3.38 -13.11
C PHE A 69 11.35 4.13 -12.65
N ASP A 70 11.17 5.20 -11.87
CA ASP A 70 12.31 5.94 -11.33
C ASP A 70 13.11 5.09 -10.38
N PHE A 71 12.41 4.30 -9.56
CA PHE A 71 13.06 3.38 -8.62
C PHE A 71 13.90 2.34 -9.36
N ILE A 72 13.32 1.70 -10.36
CA ILE A 72 14.03 0.69 -11.17
C ILE A 72 15.21 1.31 -11.89
N HIS A 73 15.00 2.47 -12.49
CA HIS A 73 16.05 3.18 -13.22
C HIS A 73 17.22 3.51 -12.32
N PHE A 74 16.95 3.92 -11.09
CA PHE A 74 17.96 4.25 -10.12
C PHE A 74 18.86 3.04 -9.83
N PHE A 75 18.29 1.86 -9.72
CA PHE A 75 19.04 0.66 -9.38
C PHE A 75 19.71 -0.02 -10.58
N VAL A 76 19.32 0.31 -11.79
CA VAL A 76 19.94 -0.27 -12.99
C VAL A 76 21.25 0.45 -13.34
N PHE A 77 21.42 1.66 -12.91
CA PHE A 77 22.66 2.38 -13.05
C PHE A 77 23.59 2.07 -11.90
#